data_3152b68ebaa28a67f9940fa245422394
#
_entry.id   3152b68ebaa28a67f9940fa245422394
#
_cell.length_a   1.000
_cell.length_b   1.000
_cell.length_c   1.000
_cell.angle_alpha   90.00
_cell.angle_beta   90.00
_cell.angle_gamma   90.00
#
_symmetry.space_group_name_H-M   'P 1'
#
loop_
_entity.id
_entity.type
_entity.pdbx_description
1 polymer ?
#
loop_
_entity_poly.entity_id
_entity_poly.type
_entity_poly.pdbx_seq_one_letter_code
_entity_poly.pdbx_strand_id
1 'polypeptide(L)'
;MRNNMTPKVRDLAKTHLIYDFNCKEGECTHLPIQKRRYSGFTTCALSRRLSFHLQNGAIKKHYEEKHGRNITREEIVACTKARYYERDTRRLEILESLIIRFEDPELNRQDTGKRRVLKLFGTKVSTILPPNNQVSQSDTVIDQPRTTNQDVL
;
A
#
# COMPACT_ATOMS: atom_id res chain seq x y z
N MET A 1 39.79 -9.98 3.50
CA MET A 1 38.85 -8.89 3.11
C MET A 1 37.83 -9.49 2.18
N ARG A 2 36.59 -9.68 2.63
CA ARG A 2 35.50 -10.16 1.78
C ARG A 2 35.00 -8.96 0.99
N ASN A 3 35.24 -8.96 -0.32
CA ASN A 3 34.68 -7.97 -1.21
C ASN A 3 33.15 -8.03 -1.12
N ASN A 4 32.57 -7.06 -0.45
CA ASN A 4 31.16 -6.75 -0.51
C ASN A 4 30.84 -6.21 -1.92
N MET A 5 31.01 -7.04 -2.95
CA MET A 5 30.40 -6.79 -4.26
C MET A 5 28.90 -6.90 -4.03
N THR A 6 28.30 -5.75 -3.89
CA THR A 6 26.87 -5.59 -3.70
C THR A 6 26.13 -6.36 -4.79
N PRO A 7 25.25 -7.33 -4.45
CA PRO A 7 24.47 -8.09 -5.44
C PRO A 7 23.59 -7.22 -6.33
N LYS A 8 23.54 -5.93 -6.08
CA LYS A 8 22.69 -4.92 -6.68
C LYS A 8 22.89 -4.67 -8.16
N VAL A 9 24.11 -4.76 -8.69
CA VAL A 9 24.37 -4.47 -10.12
C VAL A 9 23.83 -5.58 -11.02
N ARG A 10 23.91 -6.84 -10.59
CA ARG A 10 23.38 -7.99 -11.34
C ARG A 10 21.84 -7.98 -11.40
N ASP A 11 21.18 -7.50 -10.35
CA ASP A 11 19.74 -7.48 -10.29
C ASP A 11 19.12 -6.35 -11.12
N LEU A 12 19.86 -5.27 -11.36
CA LEU A 12 19.38 -4.14 -12.18
C LEU A 12 19.10 -4.49 -13.64
N ALA A 13 19.82 -5.46 -14.20
CA ALA A 13 19.61 -5.95 -15.56
C ALA A 13 18.50 -7.02 -15.66
N LYS A 14 18.10 -7.61 -14.55
CA LYS A 14 17.10 -8.67 -14.52
C LYS A 14 15.69 -8.15 -14.78
N THR A 15 14.90 -9.00 -15.41
CA THR A 15 13.49 -8.76 -15.74
C THR A 15 12.61 -9.75 -14.99
N HIS A 16 11.28 -9.57 -15.03
CA HIS A 16 10.30 -10.49 -14.47
C HIS A 16 10.57 -10.80 -13.00
N LEU A 17 10.51 -9.75 -12.17
CA LEU A 17 10.79 -9.87 -10.75
C LEU A 17 9.88 -8.98 -9.90
N ILE A 18 9.74 -9.37 -8.64
CA ILE A 18 9.18 -8.52 -7.59
C ILE A 18 10.35 -7.88 -6.83
N TYR A 19 10.20 -6.61 -6.52
CA TYR A 19 11.17 -5.83 -5.77
C TYR A 19 10.52 -5.06 -4.64
N ASP A 20 11.28 -4.85 -3.59
CA ASP A 20 10.93 -4.00 -2.47
C ASP A 20 11.85 -2.78 -2.45
N PHE A 21 11.26 -1.61 -2.32
CA PHE A 21 11.95 -0.39 -1.96
C PHE A 21 11.69 -0.09 -0.48
N ASN A 22 12.73 0.25 0.28
CA ASN A 22 12.62 0.65 1.68
C ASN A 22 13.34 1.98 1.89
N CYS A 23 12.59 3.03 2.23
CA CYS A 23 13.18 4.33 2.56
C CYS A 23 14.11 4.21 3.75
N LYS A 24 15.32 4.79 3.62
CA LYS A 24 16.36 4.82 4.67
C LYS A 24 16.79 6.24 5.00
N GLU A 25 15.98 7.21 4.64
CA GLU A 25 16.27 8.62 4.82
C GLU A 25 15.70 9.13 6.13
N GLY A 26 16.52 9.90 6.88
CA GLY A 26 16.11 10.62 8.07
C GLY A 26 15.23 9.81 9.03
N GLU A 27 14.11 10.38 9.42
CA GLU A 27 13.17 9.78 10.38
C GLU A 27 12.55 8.48 9.89
N CYS A 28 12.51 8.23 8.57
CA CYS A 28 11.97 6.99 8.04
C CYS A 28 12.73 5.75 8.52
N THR A 29 14.03 5.87 8.87
CA THR A 29 14.81 4.76 9.40
C THR A 29 14.26 4.19 10.70
N HIS A 30 13.61 5.01 11.51
CA HIS A 30 13.03 4.64 12.81
C HIS A 30 11.59 4.13 12.69
N LEU A 31 10.95 4.31 11.54
CA LEU A 31 9.60 3.83 11.31
C LEU A 31 9.56 2.31 11.09
N PRO A 32 8.44 1.65 11.45
CA PRO A 32 8.19 0.27 11.06
C PRO A 32 8.35 0.08 9.56
N ILE A 33 8.84 -1.10 9.14
CA ILE A 33 9.16 -1.36 7.74
C ILE A 33 7.96 -1.18 6.81
N GLN A 34 6.75 -1.49 7.27
CA GLN A 34 5.51 -1.30 6.52
C GLN A 34 5.26 0.17 6.15
N LYS A 35 5.60 1.11 7.03
CA LYS A 35 5.39 2.56 6.82
C LYS A 35 6.36 3.20 5.83
N ARG A 36 7.46 2.54 5.50
CA ARG A 36 8.52 3.04 4.63
C ARG A 36 8.80 2.16 3.41
N ARG A 37 7.96 1.12 3.20
CA ARG A 37 8.10 0.14 2.12
C ARG A 37 7.15 0.41 0.97
N TYR A 38 7.67 0.17 -0.23
CA TYR A 38 6.91 -0.01 -1.46
C TYR A 38 7.27 -1.35 -2.06
N SER A 39 6.30 -2.13 -2.49
CA SER A 39 6.48 -3.39 -3.21
C SER A 39 5.88 -3.28 -4.61
N GLY A 40 6.59 -3.74 -5.61
CA GLY A 40 6.13 -3.70 -6.98
C GLY A 40 6.73 -4.82 -7.82
N PHE A 41 6.16 -5.07 -9.00
CA PHE A 41 6.74 -5.97 -9.97
C PHE A 41 7.17 -5.26 -11.25
N THR A 42 8.02 -5.90 -12.01
CA THR A 42 8.43 -5.43 -13.34
C THR A 42 8.65 -6.61 -14.27
N THR A 43 8.24 -6.44 -15.52
CA THR A 43 8.56 -7.36 -16.63
C THR A 43 9.73 -6.86 -17.46
N CYS A 44 10.08 -5.58 -17.37
CA CYS A 44 11.27 -5.00 -17.95
C CYS A 44 12.45 -5.02 -16.96
N ALA A 45 13.64 -4.60 -17.42
CA ALA A 45 14.81 -4.48 -16.56
C ALA A 45 14.51 -3.61 -15.32
N LEU A 46 14.93 -4.07 -14.15
CA LEU A 46 14.69 -3.33 -12.89
C LEU A 46 15.25 -1.90 -12.97
N SER A 47 16.42 -1.71 -13.60
CA SER A 47 17.00 -0.39 -13.82
C SER A 47 16.05 0.58 -14.52
N ARG A 48 15.35 0.10 -15.55
CA ARG A 48 14.35 0.89 -16.29
C ARG A 48 13.14 1.21 -15.42
N ARG A 49 12.66 0.23 -14.63
CA ARG A 49 11.54 0.43 -13.71
C ARG A 49 11.87 1.48 -12.65
N LEU A 50 13.08 1.46 -12.09
CA LEU A 50 13.54 2.46 -11.14
C LEU A 50 13.62 3.87 -11.75
N SER A 51 13.99 3.99 -13.03
CA SER A 51 13.96 5.28 -13.73
C SER A 51 12.55 5.87 -13.82
N PHE A 52 11.51 5.05 -13.98
CA PHE A 52 10.13 5.53 -13.93
C PHE A 52 9.76 6.06 -12.55
N HIS A 53 10.22 5.42 -11.48
CA HIS A 53 9.98 5.91 -10.12
C HIS A 53 10.68 7.24 -9.81
N LEU A 54 11.76 7.58 -10.51
CA LEU A 54 12.40 8.90 -10.40
C LEU A 54 11.56 10.01 -11.05
N GLN A 55 10.79 9.66 -12.07
CA GLN A 55 9.98 10.62 -12.81
C GLN A 55 8.62 10.86 -12.14
N ASN A 56 7.99 9.80 -11.66
CA ASN A 56 6.68 9.85 -11.01
C ASN A 56 6.45 8.63 -10.11
N GLY A 57 5.33 8.63 -9.40
CA GLY A 57 4.87 7.50 -8.59
C GLY A 57 5.09 7.68 -7.10
N ALA A 58 4.71 6.66 -6.34
CA ALA A 58 4.64 6.71 -4.89
C ALA A 58 5.98 6.99 -4.20
N ILE A 59 7.08 6.45 -4.74
CA ILE A 59 8.42 6.65 -4.16
C ILE A 59 8.85 8.10 -4.29
N LYS A 60 8.69 8.70 -5.48
CA LYS A 60 8.99 10.14 -5.68
C LYS A 60 8.14 10.99 -4.76
N LYS A 61 6.84 10.79 -4.75
CA LYS A 61 5.90 11.51 -3.91
C LYS A 61 6.25 11.42 -2.43
N HIS A 62 6.62 10.23 -1.96
CA HIS A 62 7.08 10.04 -0.59
C HIS A 62 8.30 10.91 -0.25
N TYR A 63 9.29 11.00 -1.15
CA TYR A 63 10.47 11.83 -0.93
C TYR A 63 10.14 13.32 -0.94
N GLU A 64 9.29 13.77 -1.86
CA GLU A 64 8.83 15.17 -1.91
C GLU A 64 8.06 15.56 -0.66
N GLU A 65 7.13 14.72 -0.18
CA GLU A 65 6.27 15.02 0.98
C GLU A 65 6.99 14.85 2.33
N LYS A 66 7.84 13.83 2.48
CA LYS A 66 8.48 13.51 3.76
C LYS A 66 9.87 14.10 3.92
N HIS A 67 10.60 14.26 2.83
CA HIS A 67 12.00 14.72 2.88
C HIS A 67 12.22 16.05 2.16
N GLY A 68 11.18 16.62 1.53
CA GLY A 68 11.25 17.93 0.87
C GLY A 68 12.21 17.99 -0.33
N ARG A 69 12.58 16.84 -0.90
CA ARG A 69 13.52 16.74 -2.01
C ARG A 69 13.19 15.58 -2.95
N ASN A 70 13.81 15.55 -4.09
CA ASN A 70 13.73 14.41 -5.00
C ASN A 70 14.73 13.32 -4.59
N ILE A 71 14.33 12.05 -4.80
CA ILE A 71 15.23 10.91 -4.64
C ILE A 71 16.21 10.84 -5.80
N THR A 72 17.46 10.51 -5.53
CA THR A 72 18.48 10.30 -6.57
C THR A 72 18.48 8.85 -7.08
N ARG A 73 19.16 8.64 -8.21
CA ARG A 73 19.30 7.31 -8.80
C ARG A 73 20.05 6.34 -7.89
N GLU A 74 21.11 6.82 -7.29
CA GLU A 74 21.96 6.04 -6.39
C GLU A 74 21.18 5.61 -5.15
N GLU A 75 20.39 6.51 -4.59
CA GLU A 75 19.56 6.24 -3.41
C GLU A 75 18.47 5.21 -3.71
N ILE A 76 17.73 5.37 -4.82
CA ILE A 76 16.67 4.41 -5.13
C ILE A 76 17.23 3.02 -5.37
N VAL A 77 18.38 2.90 -6.03
CA VAL A 77 19.09 1.63 -6.21
C VAL A 77 19.55 1.07 -4.87
N ALA A 78 20.14 1.90 -3.98
CA ALA A 78 20.61 1.49 -2.67
C ALA A 78 19.48 1.01 -1.74
N CYS A 79 18.29 1.56 -1.91
CA CYS A 79 17.10 1.24 -1.12
C CYS A 79 16.23 0.13 -1.70
N THR A 80 16.54 -0.36 -2.91
CA THR A 80 15.76 -1.39 -3.60
C THR A 80 16.45 -2.75 -3.55
N LYS A 81 15.65 -3.81 -3.33
CA LYS A 81 16.09 -5.21 -3.39
C LYS A 81 15.13 -6.02 -4.25
N ALA A 82 15.69 -6.88 -5.14
CA ALA A 82 14.93 -7.92 -5.80
C ALA A 82 14.52 -8.99 -4.76
N ARG A 83 13.28 -9.46 -4.84
CA ARG A 83 12.70 -10.38 -3.87
C ARG A 83 12.38 -11.73 -4.47
N TYR A 84 11.65 -11.74 -5.59
CA TYR A 84 11.26 -12.97 -6.29
C TYR A 84 11.44 -12.79 -7.78
N TYR A 85 11.78 -13.90 -8.45
CA TYR A 85 11.89 -13.99 -9.89
C TYR A 85 10.85 -14.99 -10.39
N GLU A 86 10.02 -14.60 -11.34
CA GLU A 86 9.02 -15.48 -11.95
C GLU A 86 8.80 -15.04 -13.40
N ARG A 87 8.95 -15.97 -14.33
CA ARG A 87 8.82 -15.68 -15.76
C ARG A 87 7.37 -15.45 -16.21
N ASP A 88 6.43 -16.07 -15.53
CA ASP A 88 5.01 -15.91 -15.81
C ASP A 88 4.50 -14.59 -15.22
N THR A 89 4.10 -13.67 -16.11
CA THR A 89 3.60 -12.35 -15.72
C THR A 89 2.35 -12.44 -14.84
N ARG A 90 1.46 -13.39 -15.08
CA ARG A 90 0.25 -13.57 -14.26
C ARG A 90 0.60 -13.98 -12.83
N ARG A 91 1.58 -14.88 -12.68
CA ARG A 91 2.08 -15.27 -11.37
C ARG A 91 2.74 -14.11 -10.64
N LEU A 92 3.51 -13.27 -11.36
CA LEU A 92 4.07 -12.04 -10.78
C LEU A 92 2.99 -11.09 -10.26
N GLU A 93 1.93 -10.86 -11.05
CA GLU A 93 0.82 -10.00 -10.65
C GLU A 93 0.10 -10.55 -9.40
N ILE A 94 -0.12 -11.86 -9.36
CA ILE A 94 -0.74 -12.52 -8.20
C ILE A 94 0.16 -12.38 -6.97
N LEU A 95 1.47 -12.67 -7.09
CA LEU A 95 2.43 -12.58 -6.00
C LEU A 95 2.54 -11.14 -5.47
N GLU A 96 2.64 -10.13 -6.35
CA GLU A 96 2.64 -8.72 -5.94
C GLU A 96 1.38 -8.38 -5.16
N SER A 97 0.22 -8.78 -5.68
CA SER A 97 -1.06 -8.50 -5.04
C SER A 97 -1.19 -9.17 -3.67
N LEU A 98 -0.68 -10.38 -3.52
CA LEU A 98 -0.63 -11.08 -2.23
C LEU A 98 0.29 -10.37 -1.25
N ILE A 99 1.50 -9.98 -1.69
CA ILE A 99 2.46 -9.24 -0.87
C ILE A 99 1.85 -7.92 -0.38
N ILE A 100 1.25 -7.14 -1.29
CA ILE A 100 0.60 -5.87 -0.94
C ILE A 100 -0.55 -6.11 0.06
N ARG A 101 -1.31 -7.18 -0.12
CA ARG A 101 -2.45 -7.48 0.76
C ARG A 101 -2.02 -7.92 2.16
N PHE A 102 -1.00 -8.79 2.26
CA PHE A 102 -0.59 -9.36 3.54
C PHE A 102 0.39 -8.50 4.31
N GLU A 103 1.30 -7.81 3.61
CA GLU A 103 2.33 -6.98 4.25
C GLU A 103 1.93 -5.52 4.36
N ASP A 104 0.88 -5.10 3.63
CA ASP A 104 0.25 -3.79 3.65
C ASP A 104 1.24 -2.61 3.63
N PRO A 105 2.14 -2.54 2.63
CA PRO A 105 3.13 -1.49 2.55
C PRO A 105 2.46 -0.13 2.30
N GLU A 106 2.75 0.85 3.16
CA GLU A 106 2.06 2.14 3.17
C GLU A 106 2.28 2.94 1.87
N LEU A 107 3.47 2.85 1.27
CA LEU A 107 3.75 3.58 0.04
C LEU A 107 2.92 3.07 -1.15
N ASN A 108 2.50 1.80 -1.16
CA ASN A 108 1.59 1.30 -2.18
C ASN A 108 0.18 1.90 -2.07
N ARG A 109 -0.24 2.34 -0.88
CA ARG A 109 -1.54 2.98 -0.68
C ARG A 109 -1.61 4.36 -1.30
N GLN A 110 -0.49 5.09 -1.35
CA GLN A 110 -0.42 6.43 -1.93
C GLN A 110 -0.59 6.44 -3.46
N ASP A 111 -0.20 5.34 -4.12
CA ASP A 111 -0.23 5.23 -5.58
C ASP A 111 -1.58 4.73 -6.12
N THR A 112 -2.39 4.11 -5.27
CA THR A 112 -3.63 3.48 -5.68
C THR A 112 -4.84 4.15 -5.05
N GLY A 113 -5.31 5.24 -5.65
CA GLY A 113 -6.70 5.66 -5.45
C GLY A 113 -7.71 4.59 -5.89
N LYS A 114 -7.23 3.46 -6.39
CA LYS A 114 -8.01 2.26 -6.75
C LYS A 114 -7.26 1.05 -6.24
N ARG A 115 -7.77 0.42 -5.19
CA ARG A 115 -7.37 -0.93 -4.80
C ARG A 115 -7.43 -1.81 -6.04
N ARG A 116 -6.28 -2.36 -6.47
CA ARG A 116 -6.28 -3.43 -7.49
C ARG A 116 -7.00 -4.63 -6.89
N VAL A 117 -8.26 -4.75 -7.22
CA VAL A 117 -9.03 -5.94 -6.87
C VAL A 117 -8.44 -7.08 -7.71
N LEU A 118 -7.90 -8.09 -7.05
CA LEU A 118 -7.51 -9.34 -7.69
C LEU A 118 -8.72 -9.89 -8.42
N LYS A 119 -8.69 -9.85 -9.75
CA LYS A 119 -9.63 -10.60 -10.58
C LYS A 119 -9.17 -12.06 -10.62
N LEU A 120 -9.43 -12.80 -9.55
CA LEU A 120 -9.25 -14.23 -9.55
C LEU A 120 -10.39 -14.85 -10.38
N PHE A 121 -10.02 -15.56 -11.45
CA PHE A 121 -10.94 -16.39 -12.28
C PHE A 121 -12.11 -15.65 -12.95
N GLY A 122 -11.91 -14.42 -13.41
CA GLY A 122 -12.94 -13.70 -14.19
C GLY A 122 -14.22 -13.36 -13.43
N THR A 123 -14.35 -13.71 -12.17
CA THR A 123 -15.45 -13.34 -11.30
C THR A 123 -15.18 -11.99 -10.66
N LYS A 124 -16.05 -11.01 -10.91
CA LYS A 124 -16.14 -9.82 -10.08
C LYS A 124 -16.52 -10.31 -8.68
N VAL A 125 -15.56 -10.28 -7.75
CA VAL A 125 -15.91 -10.40 -6.34
C VAL A 125 -16.64 -9.11 -6.00
N SER A 126 -17.95 -9.13 -6.12
CA SER A 126 -18.80 -8.10 -5.56
C SER A 126 -18.46 -8.05 -4.07
N THR A 127 -18.05 -6.91 -3.59
CA THR A 127 -17.88 -6.66 -2.18
C THR A 127 -19.22 -6.92 -1.54
N ILE A 128 -19.40 -8.08 -0.90
CA ILE A 128 -20.52 -8.34 -0.01
C ILE A 128 -20.20 -7.52 1.23
N LEU A 129 -20.58 -6.26 1.21
CA LEU A 129 -20.74 -5.49 2.43
C LEU A 129 -21.91 -6.12 3.16
N PRO A 130 -21.77 -6.45 4.44
CA PRO A 130 -22.92 -6.85 5.24
C PRO A 130 -23.94 -5.70 5.20
N PRO A 131 -25.24 -6.00 5.07
CA PRO A 131 -26.25 -4.96 5.05
C PRO A 131 -26.12 -4.15 6.34
N ASN A 132 -26.01 -2.84 6.18
CA ASN A 132 -26.02 -1.89 7.27
C ASN A 132 -27.38 -2.02 7.95
N ASN A 133 -27.44 -2.68 9.10
CA ASN A 133 -28.60 -2.69 9.95
C ASN A 133 -28.82 -1.26 10.44
N GLN A 134 -29.60 -0.51 9.68
CA GLN A 134 -30.23 0.69 10.21
C GLN A 134 -31.23 0.21 11.27
N VAL A 135 -30.84 0.35 12.52
CA VAL A 135 -31.78 0.30 13.63
C VAL A 135 -32.67 1.48 13.49
N SER A 136 -33.87 1.25 12.96
CA SER A 136 -34.99 2.17 13.04
C SER A 136 -35.32 2.36 14.51
N GLN A 137 -35.01 3.53 15.06
CA GLN A 137 -35.55 3.97 16.34
C GLN A 137 -37.04 4.19 16.12
N SER A 138 -37.85 3.28 16.64
CA SER A 138 -39.28 3.47 16.82
C SER A 138 -39.47 4.46 17.97
N ASP A 139 -40.10 5.60 17.64
CA ASP A 139 -40.61 6.58 18.60
C ASP A 139 -41.59 5.92 19.57
N THR A 140 -41.15 5.74 20.79
CA THR A 140 -42.06 5.40 21.90
C THR A 140 -42.54 6.72 22.48
N VAL A 141 -43.76 7.08 22.11
CA VAL A 141 -44.51 8.15 22.74
C VAL A 141 -44.82 7.67 24.17
N ILE A 142 -44.19 8.28 25.14
CA ILE A 142 -44.53 8.09 26.54
C ILE A 142 -45.62 9.10 26.88
N ASP A 143 -46.84 8.59 27.05
CA ASP A 143 -48.00 9.28 27.54
C ASP A 143 -47.75 9.68 29.00
N GLN A 144 -47.82 10.98 29.28
CA GLN A 144 -47.70 11.49 30.64
C GLN A 144 -49.10 11.55 31.28
N PRO A 145 -49.29 11.02 32.49
CA PRO A 145 -50.54 11.18 33.20
C PRO A 145 -50.67 12.61 33.75
N ARG A 146 -51.82 13.25 33.48
CA ARG A 146 -52.28 14.50 34.06
C ARG A 146 -52.48 14.31 35.58
N THR A 147 -51.71 15.03 36.35
CA THR A 147 -52.08 15.27 37.75
C THR A 147 -52.94 16.52 37.87
N THR A 148 -54.17 16.32 38.20
CA THR A 148 -55.10 17.33 38.68
C THR A 148 -54.71 17.71 40.12
N ASN A 149 -54.35 18.99 40.29
CA ASN A 149 -54.35 19.59 41.61
C ASN A 149 -55.72 20.16 41.89
N GLN A 150 -56.41 19.65 42.84
CA GLN A 150 -57.47 20.34 43.53
C GLN A 150 -56.95 20.89 44.85
N ASP A 151 -57.20 22.16 44.97
CA ASP A 151 -57.37 22.99 46.17
C ASP A 151 -57.44 22.32 47.56
N VAL A 152 -56.92 23.04 48.58
CA VAL A 152 -57.79 23.56 49.70
C VAL A 152 -56.89 24.36 50.66
N LEU A 153 -57.32 25.65 50.89
CA LEU A 153 -57.16 26.54 52.07
C LEU A 153 -55.72 26.96 52.47
#